data_20f755a61739434a44c3236b05044bf0
#
_entry.id   20f755a61739434a44c3236b05044bf0
#
_cell.length_a   1.000
_cell.length_b   1.000
_cell.length_c   1.000
_cell.angle_alpha   90.00
_cell.angle_beta   90.00
_cell.angle_gamma   90.00
#
_symmetry.space_group_name_H-M   'P 1'
#
loop_
_entity.id
_entity.type
_entity.pdbx_description
1 polymer ?
#
loop_
_entity_poly.entity_id
_entity_poly.type
_entity_poly.pdbx_seq_one_letter_code
_entity_poly.pdbx_strand_id
1 'polypeptide(L)'
;MWEGTIDTSLWKENPLCSQPSPITLWTNFLHARSFSSFYWCTGLTHCADTYVGGALLKGISGGERKRTSVGVELVVKPAMVFLDEPTSGLDSFSAVQLCQVLKKVANAGSSVLFTIHQPASEIFRSFDRLILMNKGRVMYQGSVQGIPGYFAERGNPVPPNYNPADTCHYKLLNYE
;
A
#
# COMPACT_ATOMS: atom_id res chain seq x y z
N MET A 1 -10.15 1.10 17.94
CA MET A 1 -10.07 2.35 17.18
C MET A 1 -8.80 3.03 17.64
N TRP A 2 -7.70 2.85 16.92
CA TRP A 2 -6.43 3.52 17.16
C TRP A 2 -6.23 4.45 15.97
N GLU A 3 -6.58 5.72 16.15
CA GLU A 3 -6.22 6.79 15.22
C GLU A 3 -4.76 7.16 15.48
N GLY A 4 -3.85 6.50 14.78
CA GLY A 4 -2.47 6.96 14.64
C GLY A 4 -2.44 8.13 13.67
N THR A 5 -2.80 9.31 14.13
CA THR A 5 -2.63 10.55 13.38
C THR A 5 -1.13 10.78 13.25
N ILE A 6 -0.58 10.66 12.04
CA ILE A 6 0.76 11.16 11.75
C ILE A 6 0.67 12.67 11.98
N ASP A 7 1.33 13.14 13.03
CA ASP A 7 1.39 14.56 13.34
C ASP A 7 2.13 15.30 12.21
N THR A 8 1.37 15.86 11.31
CA THR A 8 1.90 16.65 10.19
C THR A 8 2.44 18.02 10.64
N SER A 9 2.31 18.37 11.93
CA SER A 9 2.81 19.63 12.46
C SER A 9 4.35 19.67 12.47
N LEU A 10 5.01 18.54 12.71
CA LEU A 10 6.45 18.39 12.63
C LEU A 10 7.03 18.73 11.24
N TRP A 11 6.21 18.64 10.20
CA TRP A 11 6.60 18.98 8.83
C TRP A 11 6.47 20.47 8.53
N LYS A 12 5.64 21.21 9.27
CA LYS A 12 5.41 22.64 9.06
C LYS A 12 6.48 23.55 9.67
N GLU A 13 7.16 23.07 10.70
CA GLU A 13 8.15 23.87 11.44
C GLU A 13 9.60 23.65 10.97
N ASN A 14 9.84 22.76 10.01
CA ASN A 14 11.17 22.56 9.46
C ASN A 14 11.45 23.62 8.40
N PRO A 15 12.44 24.54 8.61
CA PRO A 15 12.78 25.60 7.65
C PRO A 15 13.20 25.06 6.26
N LEU A 16 13.53 23.79 6.16
CA LEU A 16 13.81 23.11 4.88
C LEU A 16 12.56 22.80 4.05
N CYS A 17 11.34 22.86 4.63
CA CYS A 17 10.09 22.70 3.91
C CYS A 17 9.61 23.95 3.18
N SER A 18 10.17 25.10 3.47
CA SER A 18 9.84 26.37 2.80
C SER A 18 10.57 26.58 1.46
N GLN A 19 11.56 25.75 1.15
CA GLN A 19 12.22 25.75 -0.14
C GLN A 19 11.73 24.54 -0.97
N PRO A 20 11.40 24.73 -2.26
CA PRO A 20 11.11 23.62 -3.16
C PRO A 20 12.41 22.86 -3.38
N SER A 21 12.67 21.86 -2.54
CA SER A 21 13.86 21.03 -2.70
C SER A 21 13.56 19.87 -3.64
N PRO A 22 14.42 19.62 -4.64
CA PRO A 22 14.40 18.35 -5.36
C PRO A 22 14.49 17.19 -4.36
N ILE A 23 13.90 16.06 -4.69
CA ILE A 23 14.06 14.81 -3.92
C ILE A 23 15.55 14.53 -3.65
N THR A 24 16.45 15.01 -4.49
CA THR A 24 17.92 14.99 -4.33
C THR A 24 18.45 15.62 -3.05
N LEU A 25 17.79 16.60 -2.44
CA LEU A 25 18.25 17.15 -1.16
C LEU A 25 18.00 16.23 0.03
N TRP A 26 17.00 15.37 -0.05
CA TRP A 26 16.81 14.29 0.91
C TRP A 26 17.86 13.18 0.75
N THR A 27 18.47 13.07 -0.46
CA THR A 27 19.50 12.07 -0.74
C THR A 27 20.81 12.35 -0.03
N ASN A 28 21.12 13.57 0.31
CA ASN A 28 22.37 13.92 1.01
C ASN A 28 22.34 13.54 2.49
N PHE A 29 21.16 13.28 3.05
CA PHE A 29 21.03 12.95 4.48
C PHE A 29 21.09 11.43 4.75
N LEU A 30 20.85 10.60 3.75
CA LEU A 30 20.85 9.14 3.89
C LEU A 30 21.81 8.53 2.84
N HIS A 31 22.78 7.77 3.28
CA HIS A 31 23.85 7.15 2.48
C HIS A 31 23.48 6.75 1.06
N ALA A 32 24.18 7.25 0.06
CA ALA A 32 23.95 7.10 -1.38
C ALA A 32 23.71 5.66 -1.89
N ARG A 33 24.19 4.64 -1.18
CA ARG A 33 23.95 3.22 -1.52
C ARG A 33 22.52 2.74 -1.27
N SER A 34 21.81 3.31 -0.30
CA SER A 34 20.41 2.95 0.01
C SER A 34 19.43 3.57 -0.97
N PHE A 35 19.78 4.68 -1.60
CA PHE A 35 18.91 5.46 -2.48
C PHE A 35 18.70 4.85 -3.87
N SER A 36 19.74 4.35 -4.48
CA SER A 36 19.60 3.65 -5.79
C SER A 36 18.64 2.46 -5.66
N SER A 37 18.73 1.74 -4.54
CA SER A 37 17.82 0.64 -4.23
C SER A 37 16.39 1.12 -3.99
N PHE A 38 16.22 2.28 -3.32
CA PHE A 38 14.92 2.91 -3.05
C PHE A 38 14.17 3.27 -4.34
N TYR A 39 14.77 4.05 -5.23
CA TYR A 39 14.16 4.44 -6.49
C TYR A 39 13.81 3.25 -7.37
N TRP A 40 14.70 2.26 -7.39
CA TRP A 40 14.45 1.05 -8.16
C TRP A 40 13.30 0.22 -7.58
N CYS A 41 13.23 0.07 -6.26
CA CYS A 41 12.15 -0.66 -5.59
C CYS A 41 10.80 0.03 -5.75
N THR A 42 10.75 1.36 -5.61
CA THR A 42 9.51 2.15 -5.65
C THR A 42 9.06 2.52 -7.06
N GLY A 43 9.90 2.31 -8.09
CA GLY A 43 9.62 2.70 -9.47
C GLY A 43 9.56 4.21 -9.68
N LEU A 44 10.32 4.99 -8.90
CA LEU A 44 10.34 6.45 -8.94
C LEU A 44 11.55 7.03 -9.69
N THR A 45 12.29 6.22 -10.41
CA THR A 45 13.50 6.66 -11.15
C THR A 45 13.22 7.76 -12.16
N HIS A 46 12.06 7.72 -12.81
CA HIS A 46 11.66 8.70 -13.84
C HIS A 46 11.30 10.08 -13.27
N CYS A 47 11.01 10.18 -11.98
CA CYS A 47 10.67 11.42 -11.29
C CYS A 47 11.67 11.80 -10.18
N ALA A 48 12.85 11.20 -10.18
CA ALA A 48 13.87 11.40 -9.15
C ALA A 48 14.26 12.87 -8.97
N ASP A 49 14.31 13.63 -10.06
CA ASP A 49 14.67 15.05 -10.08
C ASP A 49 13.44 15.98 -10.05
N THR A 50 12.24 15.43 -9.83
CA THR A 50 11.00 16.19 -9.79
C THR A 50 10.65 16.55 -8.34
N TYR A 51 10.16 17.76 -8.12
CA TYR A 51 9.66 18.18 -6.80
C TYR A 51 8.46 17.32 -6.38
N VAL A 52 8.37 16.98 -5.09
CA VAL A 52 7.18 16.31 -4.54
C VAL A 52 5.95 17.18 -4.73
N GLY A 53 6.14 18.50 -4.70
CA GLY A 53 5.07 19.47 -4.88
C GLY A 53 4.17 19.60 -3.64
N GLY A 54 3.25 20.55 -3.71
CA GLY A 54 2.31 20.86 -2.64
C GLY A 54 1.08 21.58 -3.19
N ALA A 55 0.33 22.27 -2.33
CA ALA A 55 -0.90 22.95 -2.70
C ALA A 55 -0.72 24.04 -3.77
N LEU A 56 0.44 24.71 -3.79
CA LEU A 56 0.73 25.81 -4.69
C LEU A 56 1.74 25.49 -5.79
N LEU A 57 2.44 24.36 -5.69
CA LEU A 57 3.47 23.95 -6.64
C LEU A 57 3.14 22.60 -7.22
N LYS A 58 3.10 22.53 -8.56
CA LYS A 58 2.92 21.27 -9.26
C LYS A 58 4.15 20.39 -9.02
N GLY A 59 3.93 19.14 -8.65
CA GLY A 59 4.97 18.16 -8.38
C GLY A 59 4.61 16.80 -8.96
N ILE A 60 5.12 15.75 -8.34
CA ILE A 60 4.83 14.35 -8.69
C ILE A 60 3.34 14.03 -8.55
N SER A 61 2.89 13.00 -9.26
CA SER A 61 1.50 12.50 -9.22
C SER A 61 1.11 11.98 -7.82
N GLY A 62 -0.19 11.80 -7.58
CA GLY A 62 -0.72 11.24 -6.33
C GLY A 62 -0.15 9.84 -6.04
N GLY A 63 -0.09 8.99 -7.06
CA GLY A 63 0.49 7.65 -6.95
C GLY A 63 1.98 7.65 -6.64
N GLU A 64 2.75 8.53 -7.29
CA GLU A 64 4.18 8.71 -6.99
C GLU A 64 4.39 9.23 -5.57
N ARG A 65 3.57 10.19 -5.12
CA ARG A 65 3.62 10.73 -3.75
C ARG A 65 3.35 9.64 -2.71
N LYS A 66 2.35 8.79 -2.94
CA LYS A 66 2.05 7.66 -2.06
C LYS A 66 3.22 6.67 -2.00
N ARG A 67 3.80 6.31 -3.16
CA ARG A 67 4.99 5.45 -3.22
C ARG A 67 6.21 6.08 -2.55
N THR A 68 6.37 7.41 -2.66
CA THR A 68 7.42 8.14 -1.94
C THR A 68 7.23 8.03 -0.43
N SER A 69 6.01 8.25 0.08
CA SER A 69 5.71 8.13 1.51
C SER A 69 5.99 6.72 2.04
N VAL A 70 5.51 5.70 1.34
CA VAL A 70 5.80 4.30 1.70
C VAL A 70 7.31 4.04 1.65
N GLY A 71 7.97 4.54 0.62
CA GLY A 71 9.40 4.35 0.45
C GLY A 71 10.24 4.97 1.59
N VAL A 72 9.86 6.13 2.12
CA VAL A 72 10.54 6.75 3.27
C VAL A 72 10.53 5.81 4.48
N GLU A 73 9.39 5.18 4.77
CA GLU A 73 9.28 4.21 5.86
C GLU A 73 10.14 2.96 5.62
N LEU A 74 10.34 2.59 4.35
CA LEU A 74 11.10 1.40 3.99
C LEU A 74 12.63 1.58 4.02
N VAL A 75 13.11 2.82 4.09
CA VAL A 75 14.56 3.13 4.13
C VAL A 75 15.26 2.45 5.32
N VAL A 76 14.59 2.40 6.47
CA VAL A 76 15.12 1.76 7.70
C VAL A 76 15.04 0.24 7.66
N LYS A 77 14.54 -0.36 6.57
CA LYS A 77 14.35 -1.81 6.39
C LYS A 77 13.62 -2.46 7.58
N PRO A 78 12.41 -2.03 7.89
CA PRO A 78 11.67 -2.55 9.04
C PRO A 78 11.36 -4.04 8.84
N ALA A 79 11.37 -4.82 9.91
CA ALA A 79 10.97 -6.23 9.88
C ALA A 79 9.46 -6.37 9.60
N MET A 80 8.65 -5.37 9.97
CA MET A 80 7.20 -5.36 9.80
C MET A 80 6.71 -3.97 9.38
N VAL A 81 5.79 -3.95 8.41
CA VAL A 81 5.19 -2.74 7.84
C VAL A 81 3.67 -2.85 7.97
N PHE A 82 3.05 -1.84 8.58
CA PHE A 82 1.60 -1.71 8.68
C PHE A 82 1.14 -0.50 7.87
N LEU A 83 0.14 -0.71 7.01
CA LEU A 83 -0.42 0.37 6.19
C LEU A 83 -1.94 0.34 6.27
N ASP A 84 -2.54 1.50 6.42
CA ASP A 84 -3.98 1.65 6.39
C ASP A 84 -4.42 2.21 5.05
N GLU A 85 -5.24 1.43 4.33
CA GLU A 85 -5.76 1.73 3.00
C GLU A 85 -4.74 2.40 2.05
N PRO A 86 -3.56 1.80 1.80
CA PRO A 86 -2.51 2.45 1.03
C PRO A 86 -2.91 2.75 -0.42
N THR A 87 -3.91 2.06 -0.95
CA THR A 87 -4.43 2.24 -2.33
C THR A 87 -5.58 3.25 -2.43
N SER A 88 -6.06 3.77 -1.31
CA SER A 88 -7.16 4.75 -1.30
C SER A 88 -6.79 6.03 -2.04
N GLY A 89 -7.70 6.49 -2.91
CA GLY A 89 -7.51 7.70 -3.73
C GLY A 89 -6.53 7.54 -4.90
N LEU A 90 -6.11 6.31 -5.22
CA LEU A 90 -5.28 6.02 -6.39
C LEU A 90 -6.13 5.49 -7.55
N ASP A 91 -5.70 5.79 -8.77
CA ASP A 91 -6.19 5.10 -9.96
C ASP A 91 -5.72 3.63 -9.98
N SER A 92 -6.39 2.79 -10.76
CA SER A 92 -6.12 1.35 -10.83
C SER A 92 -4.66 1.02 -11.16
N PHE A 93 -4.05 1.76 -12.06
CA PHE A 93 -2.65 1.55 -12.44
C PHE A 93 -1.69 1.85 -11.29
N SER A 94 -1.85 3.00 -10.64
CA SER A 94 -1.03 3.39 -9.48
C SER A 94 -1.22 2.44 -8.29
N ALA A 95 -2.44 1.94 -8.08
CA ALA A 95 -2.72 0.96 -7.03
C ALA A 95 -1.99 -0.37 -7.27
N VAL A 96 -2.00 -0.89 -8.51
CA VAL A 96 -1.24 -2.09 -8.90
C VAL A 96 0.25 -1.88 -8.69
N GLN A 97 0.80 -0.74 -9.13
CA GLN A 97 2.21 -0.43 -8.94
C GLN A 97 2.60 -0.39 -7.46
N LEU A 98 1.77 0.23 -6.61
CA LEU A 98 2.03 0.27 -5.17
C LEU A 98 2.03 -1.15 -4.58
N CYS A 99 1.06 -1.99 -4.92
CA CYS A 99 1.00 -3.38 -4.45
C CYS A 99 2.21 -4.20 -4.90
N GLN A 100 2.72 -3.96 -6.11
CA GLN A 100 3.97 -4.58 -6.59
C GLN A 100 5.19 -4.15 -5.76
N VAL A 101 5.26 -2.88 -5.36
CA VAL A 101 6.31 -2.39 -4.45
C VAL A 101 6.22 -3.12 -3.10
N LEU A 102 5.03 -3.18 -2.50
CA LEU A 102 4.81 -3.87 -1.23
C LEU A 102 5.17 -5.37 -1.32
N LYS A 103 4.87 -6.01 -2.45
CA LYS A 103 5.27 -7.40 -2.70
C LYS A 103 6.78 -7.58 -2.78
N LYS A 104 7.50 -6.66 -3.42
CA LYS A 104 8.98 -6.67 -3.44
C LYS A 104 9.56 -6.54 -2.04
N VAL A 105 8.97 -5.68 -1.20
CA VAL A 105 9.37 -5.49 0.20
C VAL A 105 9.15 -6.77 1.01
N ALA A 106 8.01 -7.41 0.84
CA ALA A 106 7.72 -8.70 1.49
C ALA A 106 8.71 -9.78 1.04
N ASN A 107 9.02 -9.88 -0.24
CA ASN A 107 10.01 -10.82 -0.78
C ASN A 107 11.43 -10.53 -0.29
N ALA A 108 11.73 -9.29 0.11
CA ALA A 108 13.02 -8.91 0.69
C ALA A 108 13.16 -9.26 2.18
N GLY A 109 12.12 -9.88 2.79
CA GLY A 109 12.14 -10.40 4.16
C GLY A 109 11.36 -9.60 5.18
N SER A 110 10.67 -8.53 4.78
CA SER A 110 9.76 -7.80 5.67
C SER A 110 8.37 -8.43 5.67
N SER A 111 7.68 -8.43 6.82
CA SER A 111 6.25 -8.76 6.88
C SER A 111 5.43 -7.51 6.56
N VAL A 112 4.57 -7.57 5.55
CA VAL A 112 3.72 -6.44 5.15
C VAL A 112 2.26 -6.78 5.43
N LEU A 113 1.62 -5.98 6.28
CA LEU A 113 0.19 -6.07 6.59
C LEU A 113 -0.48 -4.75 6.25
N PHE A 114 -1.57 -4.79 5.50
CA PHE A 114 -2.33 -3.59 5.18
C PHE A 114 -3.82 -3.86 5.04
N THR A 115 -4.61 -2.83 5.31
CA THR A 115 -6.05 -2.84 5.04
C THR A 115 -6.28 -2.44 3.58
N ILE A 116 -7.32 -3.00 2.98
CA ILE A 116 -7.71 -2.65 1.62
C ILE A 116 -9.22 -2.79 1.47
N HIS A 117 -9.84 -1.86 0.77
CA HIS A 117 -11.25 -1.89 0.46
C HIS A 117 -11.45 -2.20 -1.04
N GLN A 118 -12.24 -3.24 -1.34
CA GLN A 118 -12.64 -3.66 -2.70
C GLN A 118 -11.47 -3.66 -3.73
N PRO A 119 -10.42 -4.46 -3.52
CA PRO A 119 -9.29 -4.50 -4.44
C PRO A 119 -9.71 -5.07 -5.80
N ALA A 120 -9.10 -4.55 -6.88
CA ALA A 120 -9.22 -5.17 -8.20
C ALA A 120 -8.73 -6.63 -8.17
N SER A 121 -9.29 -7.49 -9.04
CA SER A 121 -8.98 -8.92 -9.08
C SER A 121 -7.48 -9.22 -9.20
N GLU A 122 -6.75 -8.41 -9.94
CA GLU A 122 -5.30 -8.54 -10.13
C GLU A 122 -4.56 -8.32 -8.81
N ILE A 123 -4.91 -7.26 -8.08
CA ILE A 123 -4.34 -6.95 -6.78
C ILE A 123 -4.67 -8.07 -5.78
N PHE A 124 -5.94 -8.48 -5.72
CA PHE A 124 -6.40 -9.50 -4.80
C PHE A 124 -5.66 -10.84 -4.97
N ARG A 125 -5.43 -11.25 -6.22
CA ARG A 125 -4.70 -12.50 -6.53
C ARG A 125 -3.21 -12.44 -6.18
N SER A 126 -2.65 -11.25 -6.02
CA SER A 126 -1.24 -11.06 -5.67
C SER A 126 -0.95 -11.26 -4.18
N PHE A 127 -1.97 -11.32 -3.33
CA PHE A 127 -1.81 -11.48 -1.89
C PHE A 127 -1.47 -12.94 -1.53
N ASP A 128 -0.61 -13.12 -0.54
CA ASP A 128 -0.26 -14.43 -0.01
C ASP A 128 -1.34 -14.92 0.97
N ARG A 129 -1.76 -14.02 1.84
CA ARG A 129 -2.74 -14.31 2.90
C ARG A 129 -3.78 -13.21 2.98
N LEU A 130 -4.97 -13.60 3.42
CA LEU A 130 -6.10 -12.71 3.67
C LEU A 130 -6.62 -12.91 5.09
N ILE A 131 -6.94 -11.81 5.75
CA ILE A 131 -7.77 -11.76 6.95
C ILE A 131 -9.05 -11.03 6.57
N LEU A 132 -10.17 -11.74 6.60
CA LEU A 132 -11.47 -11.20 6.25
C LEU A 132 -12.24 -10.91 7.53
N MET A 133 -12.65 -9.67 7.73
CA MET A 133 -13.33 -9.23 8.95
C MET A 133 -14.74 -8.69 8.66
N ASN A 134 -15.66 -9.01 9.53
CA ASN A 134 -17.01 -8.45 9.51
C ASN A 134 -17.48 -8.17 10.94
N LYS A 135 -18.05 -6.98 11.18
CA LYS A 135 -18.59 -6.55 12.49
C LYS A 135 -17.60 -6.85 13.65
N GLY A 136 -16.31 -6.59 13.45
CA GLY A 136 -15.25 -6.81 14.46
C GLY A 136 -14.84 -8.26 14.67
N ARG A 137 -15.35 -9.22 13.87
CA ARG A 137 -15.00 -10.64 13.95
C ARG A 137 -14.21 -11.09 12.74
N VAL A 138 -13.22 -11.97 12.96
CA VAL A 138 -12.52 -12.62 11.85
C VAL A 138 -13.38 -13.72 11.29
N MET A 139 -13.76 -13.61 10.02
CA MET A 139 -14.57 -14.58 9.29
C MET A 139 -13.71 -15.60 8.56
N TYR A 140 -12.58 -15.16 8.02
CA TYR A 140 -11.62 -16.01 7.34
C TYR A 140 -10.20 -15.53 7.60
N GLN A 141 -9.30 -16.48 7.79
CA GLN A 141 -7.86 -16.23 7.84
C GLN A 141 -7.14 -17.37 7.14
N GLY A 142 -6.47 -17.07 6.02
CA GLY A 142 -5.80 -18.11 5.25
C GLY A 142 -5.21 -17.59 3.95
N SER A 143 -4.84 -18.52 3.06
CA SER A 143 -4.38 -18.16 1.71
C SER A 143 -5.54 -17.65 0.86
N VAL A 144 -5.25 -16.73 -0.07
CA VAL A 144 -6.26 -16.25 -1.03
C VAL A 144 -6.81 -17.39 -1.87
N GLN A 145 -6.00 -18.39 -2.18
CA GLN A 145 -6.40 -19.58 -2.95
C GLN A 145 -7.38 -20.48 -2.20
N GLY A 146 -7.40 -20.47 -0.88
CA GLY A 146 -8.32 -21.25 -0.05
C GLY A 146 -9.75 -20.70 0.03
N ILE A 147 -9.96 -19.45 -0.40
CA ILE A 147 -11.24 -18.76 -0.29
C ILE A 147 -12.40 -19.49 -1.00
N PRO A 148 -12.26 -19.93 -2.27
CA PRO A 148 -13.35 -20.62 -2.95
C PRO A 148 -13.80 -21.89 -2.21
N GLY A 149 -12.85 -22.69 -1.71
CA GLY A 149 -13.14 -23.87 -0.91
C GLY A 149 -13.88 -23.55 0.39
N TYR A 150 -13.38 -22.53 1.13
CA TYR A 150 -14.00 -22.07 2.37
C TYR A 150 -15.47 -21.68 2.21
N PHE A 151 -15.80 -20.92 1.14
CA PHE A 151 -17.18 -20.53 0.87
C PHE A 151 -18.03 -21.69 0.33
N ALA A 152 -17.45 -22.59 -0.48
CA ALA A 152 -18.16 -23.77 -0.99
C ALA A 152 -18.60 -24.71 0.14
N GLU A 153 -17.73 -25.00 1.12
CA GLU A 153 -18.03 -25.82 2.30
C GLU A 153 -19.18 -25.24 3.14
N ARG A 154 -19.41 -23.94 3.06
CA ARG A 154 -20.48 -23.22 3.77
C ARG A 154 -21.73 -23.00 2.92
N GLY A 155 -21.88 -23.74 1.82
CA GLY A 155 -23.03 -23.65 0.95
C GLY A 155 -23.07 -22.39 0.08
N ASN A 156 -21.95 -21.67 0.00
CA ASN A 156 -21.86 -20.40 -0.69
C ASN A 156 -20.73 -20.40 -1.77
N PRO A 157 -20.77 -21.26 -2.78
CA PRO A 157 -19.71 -21.35 -3.77
C PRO A 157 -19.49 -20.02 -4.49
N VAL A 158 -18.23 -19.71 -4.79
CA VAL A 158 -17.84 -18.55 -5.60
C VAL A 158 -18.18 -18.88 -7.06
N PRO A 159 -18.99 -18.06 -7.77
CA PRO A 159 -19.27 -18.32 -9.17
C PRO A 159 -18.01 -18.26 -10.03
N PRO A 160 -17.90 -19.12 -11.07
CA PRO A 160 -16.78 -19.04 -12.01
C PRO A 160 -16.76 -17.67 -12.69
N ASN A 161 -15.56 -17.11 -12.87
CA ASN A 161 -15.31 -15.78 -13.48
C ASN A 161 -15.74 -14.54 -12.65
N TYR A 162 -16.18 -14.73 -11.42
CA TYR A 162 -16.38 -13.59 -10.52
C TYR A 162 -15.07 -13.19 -9.83
N ASN A 163 -14.94 -11.89 -9.52
CA ASN A 163 -13.85 -11.42 -8.68
C ASN A 163 -14.03 -12.02 -7.26
N PRO A 164 -13.07 -12.80 -6.75
CA PRO A 164 -13.19 -13.35 -5.41
C PRO A 164 -13.33 -12.28 -4.32
N ALA A 165 -12.73 -11.10 -4.51
CA ALA A 165 -12.85 -9.97 -3.58
C ALA A 165 -14.30 -9.47 -3.49
N ASP A 166 -14.98 -9.29 -4.62
CA ASP A 166 -16.37 -8.84 -4.65
C ASP A 166 -17.30 -9.91 -4.06
N THR A 167 -17.00 -11.18 -4.32
CA THR A 167 -17.76 -12.30 -3.72
C THR A 167 -17.59 -12.30 -2.20
N CYS A 168 -16.38 -12.10 -1.70
CA CYS A 168 -16.11 -11.98 -0.26
C CYS A 168 -16.92 -10.84 0.34
N HIS A 169 -16.87 -9.66 -0.28
CA HIS A 169 -17.59 -8.48 0.21
C HIS A 169 -19.10 -8.69 0.19
N TYR A 170 -19.68 -9.16 -0.92
CA TYR A 170 -21.13 -9.43 -1.03
C TYR A 170 -21.61 -10.46 0.00
N LYS A 171 -20.85 -11.53 0.18
CA LYS A 171 -21.23 -12.58 1.13
C LYS A 171 -21.07 -12.16 2.58
N LEU A 172 -20.10 -11.29 2.89
CA LEU A 172 -19.95 -10.71 4.22
C LEU A 172 -21.13 -9.84 4.62
N LEU A 173 -21.68 -9.07 3.68
CA LEU A 173 -22.83 -8.21 3.92
C LEU A 173 -24.11 -9.02 4.25
N ASN A 174 -24.21 -10.25 3.73
CA ASN A 174 -25.37 -11.12 3.89
C ASN A 174 -25.18 -12.24 4.94
N TYR A 175 -24.07 -12.23 5.67
CA TYR A 175 -23.88 -13.08 6.84
C TYR A 175 -24.49 -12.41 8.05
N GLU A 176 -25.72 -12.78 8.41
CA GLU A 176 -26.35 -12.49 9.71
C GLU A 176 -25.86 -13.46 10.79
#